data_2e698177bfa5a171752415ec4fddbb59
#
_entry.id   2e698177bfa5a171752415ec4fddbb59
#
_cell.length_a   1.000
_cell.length_b   1.000
_cell.length_c   1.000
_cell.angle_alpha   90.00
_cell.angle_beta   90.00
_cell.angle_gamma   90.00
#
_symmetry.space_group_name_H-M   'P 1'
#
loop_
_entity.id
_entity.type
_entity.pdbx_description
1 polymer ?
#
loop_
_entity_poly.entity_id
_entity_poly.type
_entity_poly.pdbx_seq_one_letter_code
_entity_poly.pdbx_strand_id
1 'polypeptide(L)'
;MKYSGFKVLWEGLRGNKGWKPLWRKPNPKKNYDIIIVGGGGHGLATAYYLSSKFKISNIAVLEKGWLGSGNIGRNTTIIRSNYLLPQNQPFYEFSLKLWENLEQELSLIHISEPTRP
;
A
#
# COMPACT_ATOMS: atom_id res chain seq x y z
N MET A 1 -12.96 -8.75 -8.47
CA MET A 1 -14.25 -8.86 -7.75
C MET A 1 -15.09 -7.69 -8.20
N LYS A 2 -16.26 -7.93 -8.84
CA LYS A 2 -17.13 -6.82 -9.26
C LYS A 2 -18.03 -6.40 -8.08
N TYR A 3 -17.88 -5.18 -7.63
CA TYR A 3 -18.76 -4.58 -6.64
C TYR A 3 -19.97 -3.98 -7.38
N SER A 4 -21.19 -4.45 -7.11
CA SER A 4 -22.39 -3.81 -7.62
C SER A 4 -22.83 -2.70 -6.66
N GLY A 5 -23.42 -1.61 -7.19
CA GLY A 5 -23.94 -0.51 -6.36
C GLY A 5 -24.96 -0.99 -5.33
N PHE A 6 -25.80 -1.97 -5.72
CA PHE A 6 -26.76 -2.58 -4.80
C PHE A 6 -26.11 -3.32 -3.63
N LYS A 7 -25.01 -4.03 -3.88
CA LYS A 7 -24.26 -4.71 -2.82
C LYS A 7 -23.59 -3.71 -1.86
N VAL A 8 -23.05 -2.61 -2.38
CA VAL A 8 -22.47 -1.54 -1.56
C VAL A 8 -23.53 -0.92 -0.65
N LEU A 9 -24.70 -0.58 -1.21
CA LEU A 9 -25.82 -0.04 -0.44
C LEU A 9 -26.28 -1.02 0.65
N TRP A 10 -26.47 -2.29 0.30
CA TRP A 10 -26.92 -3.32 1.23
C TRP A 10 -25.94 -3.54 2.38
N GLU A 11 -24.65 -3.63 2.07
CA GLU A 11 -23.61 -3.78 3.09
C GLU A 11 -23.47 -2.51 3.94
N GLY A 12 -23.64 -1.33 3.37
CA GLY A 12 -23.69 -0.06 4.11
C GLY A 12 -24.79 -0.04 5.15
N LEU A 13 -26.02 -0.47 4.79
CA LEU A 13 -27.15 -0.58 5.73
C LEU A 13 -26.91 -1.61 6.83
N ARG A 14 -26.10 -2.63 6.60
CA ARG A 14 -25.71 -3.66 7.58
C ARG A 14 -24.44 -3.33 8.36
N GLY A 15 -23.95 -2.10 8.29
CA GLY A 15 -22.72 -1.68 8.97
C GLY A 15 -21.45 -2.31 8.43
N ASN A 16 -21.43 -2.65 7.14
CA ASN A 16 -20.27 -3.21 6.42
C ASN A 16 -19.73 -4.54 6.97
N LYS A 17 -20.56 -5.34 7.61
CA LYS A 17 -20.15 -6.59 8.26
C LYS A 17 -19.93 -7.76 7.31
N GLY A 18 -20.46 -7.68 6.08
CA GLY A 18 -20.35 -8.76 5.08
C GLY A 18 -19.10 -8.72 4.20
N TRP A 19 -18.25 -7.71 4.35
CA TRP A 19 -17.02 -7.60 3.58
C TRP A 19 -15.93 -8.52 4.12
N LYS A 20 -15.37 -9.35 3.25
CA LYS A 20 -14.18 -10.14 3.60
C LYS A 20 -12.96 -9.22 3.57
N PRO A 21 -12.08 -9.25 4.58
CA PRO A 21 -10.82 -8.54 4.53
C PRO A 21 -10.01 -8.94 3.28
N LEU A 22 -9.38 -7.95 2.62
CA LEU A 22 -8.52 -8.23 1.47
C LEU A 22 -7.21 -8.92 1.87
N TRP A 23 -6.77 -8.68 3.09
CA TRP A 23 -5.56 -9.32 3.65
C TRP A 23 -5.88 -10.66 4.31
N ARG A 24 -4.92 -11.53 4.28
CA ARG A 24 -5.00 -12.84 4.92
C ARG A 24 -4.39 -12.77 6.32
N LYS A 25 -4.91 -13.58 7.24
CA LYS A 25 -4.28 -13.87 8.54
C LYS A 25 -3.82 -15.32 8.54
N PRO A 26 -2.70 -15.64 7.89
CA PRO A 26 -2.18 -17.01 7.88
C PRO A 26 -1.63 -17.38 9.26
N ASN A 27 -1.58 -18.66 9.55
CA ASN A 27 -0.83 -19.13 10.71
C ASN A 27 0.66 -18.80 10.52
N PRO A 28 1.34 -18.27 11.54
CA PRO A 28 2.76 -17.97 11.46
C PRO A 28 3.58 -19.23 11.15
N LYS A 29 4.59 -19.07 10.30
CA LYS A 29 5.61 -20.13 10.10
C LYS A 29 6.56 -20.13 11.30
N LYS A 30 7.32 -21.23 11.44
CA LYS A 30 8.35 -21.33 12.49
C LYS A 30 9.52 -20.37 12.27
N ASN A 31 9.88 -20.12 11.01
CA ASN A 31 11.03 -19.30 10.64
C ASN A 31 10.67 -18.38 9.47
N TYR A 32 11.25 -17.21 9.48
CA TYR A 32 11.21 -16.22 8.40
C TYR A 32 12.61 -15.69 8.15
N ASP A 33 12.91 -15.37 6.88
CA ASP A 33 14.19 -14.76 6.51
C ASP A 33 14.21 -13.29 6.92
N ILE A 34 13.05 -12.62 6.81
CA ILE A 34 12.91 -11.20 7.17
C ILE A 34 11.59 -11.01 7.93
N ILE A 35 11.67 -10.24 9.00
CA ILE A 35 10.49 -9.78 9.76
C ILE A 35 10.44 -8.26 9.68
N ILE A 36 9.33 -7.72 9.17
CA ILE A 36 9.06 -6.29 9.09
C ILE A 36 8.02 -5.93 10.15
N VAL A 37 8.36 -4.99 11.00
CA VAL A 37 7.44 -4.50 12.05
C VAL A 37 6.75 -3.25 11.57
N GLY A 38 5.43 -3.33 11.41
CA GLY A 38 4.56 -2.27 10.92
C GLY A 38 4.06 -2.50 9.49
N GLY A 39 2.73 -2.58 9.34
CA GLY A 39 2.02 -2.74 8.06
C GLY A 39 1.58 -1.41 7.44
N GLY A 40 2.35 -0.33 7.64
CA GLY A 40 2.16 0.94 6.96
C GLY A 40 2.79 0.97 5.57
N GLY A 41 2.78 2.14 4.90
CA GLY A 41 3.30 2.29 3.55
C GLY A 41 4.74 1.83 3.38
N HIS A 42 5.62 2.23 4.30
CA HIS A 42 7.03 1.82 4.24
C HIS A 42 7.22 0.32 4.43
N GLY A 43 6.55 -0.28 5.41
CA GLY A 43 6.66 -1.73 5.65
C GLY A 43 6.13 -2.55 4.50
N LEU A 44 5.00 -2.18 3.93
CA LEU A 44 4.41 -2.87 2.77
C LEU A 44 5.25 -2.68 1.51
N ALA A 45 5.76 -1.47 1.25
CA ALA A 45 6.66 -1.21 0.13
C ALA A 45 7.97 -2.00 0.27
N THR A 46 8.54 -2.05 1.47
CA THR A 46 9.74 -2.86 1.73
C THR A 46 9.48 -4.34 1.43
N ALA A 47 8.38 -4.92 1.92
CA ALA A 47 8.03 -6.31 1.64
C ALA A 47 7.83 -6.55 0.14
N TYR A 48 7.15 -5.62 -0.54
CA TYR A 48 6.91 -5.69 -1.98
C TYR A 48 8.23 -5.70 -2.78
N TYR A 49 9.12 -4.74 -2.53
CA TYR A 49 10.37 -4.65 -3.28
C TYR A 49 11.36 -5.76 -2.95
N LEU A 50 11.42 -6.22 -1.71
CA LEU A 50 12.20 -7.41 -1.35
C LEU A 50 11.73 -8.64 -2.13
N SER A 51 10.42 -8.83 -2.24
CA SER A 51 9.86 -9.96 -2.97
C SER A 51 10.01 -9.79 -4.49
N SER A 52 9.64 -8.64 -5.05
CA SER A 52 9.60 -8.43 -6.49
C SER A 52 10.99 -8.31 -7.13
N LYS A 53 11.88 -7.50 -6.52
CA LYS A 53 13.21 -7.21 -7.08
C LYS A 53 14.28 -8.17 -6.60
N PHE A 54 14.26 -8.55 -5.32
CA PHE A 54 15.31 -9.39 -4.71
C PHE A 54 14.93 -10.86 -4.57
N LYS A 55 13.68 -11.22 -4.95
CA LYS A 55 13.15 -12.59 -4.90
C LYS A 55 13.15 -13.22 -3.50
N ILE A 56 13.16 -12.38 -2.46
CA ILE A 56 13.04 -12.81 -1.07
C ILE A 56 11.55 -12.88 -0.74
N SER A 57 10.99 -14.10 -0.60
CA SER A 57 9.54 -14.31 -0.42
C SER A 57 9.15 -14.80 0.98
N ASN A 58 10.11 -15.27 1.77
CA ASN A 58 9.85 -15.75 3.12
C ASN A 58 9.88 -14.60 4.14
N ILE A 59 8.95 -13.66 3.97
CA ILE A 59 8.85 -12.43 4.74
C ILE A 59 7.60 -12.47 5.61
N ALA A 60 7.71 -12.00 6.87
CA ALA A 60 6.57 -11.68 7.71
C ALA A 60 6.43 -10.17 7.90
N VAL A 61 5.21 -9.66 7.79
CA VAL A 61 4.86 -8.29 8.19
C VAL A 61 3.99 -8.37 9.43
N LEU A 62 4.47 -7.83 10.54
CA LEU A 62 3.77 -7.79 11.82
C LEU A 62 3.08 -6.44 11.97
N GLU A 63 1.76 -6.45 12.06
CA GLU A 63 0.93 -5.26 12.26
C GLU A 63 0.03 -5.46 13.48
N LYS A 64 0.05 -4.51 14.42
CA LYS A 64 -0.75 -4.60 15.65
C LYS A 64 -2.23 -4.30 15.44
N GLY A 65 -2.57 -3.50 14.43
CA GLY A 65 -3.94 -3.08 14.11
C GLY A 65 -4.42 -3.71 12.80
N TRP A 66 -4.57 -2.89 11.79
CA TRP A 66 -4.87 -3.33 10.42
C TRP A 66 -3.91 -2.66 9.43
N LEU A 67 -3.75 -3.25 8.27
CA LEU A 67 -2.85 -2.72 7.23
C LEU A 67 -3.23 -1.28 6.88
N GLY A 68 -2.25 -0.37 6.94
CA GLY A 68 -2.48 1.04 6.67
C GLY A 68 -3.14 1.83 7.79
N SER A 69 -3.37 1.26 8.98
CA SER A 69 -4.04 1.93 10.10
C SER A 69 -3.32 3.16 10.67
N GLY A 70 -2.02 3.30 10.37
CA GLY A 70 -1.19 4.43 10.79
C GLY A 70 -1.34 5.65 9.89
N ASN A 71 -0.23 6.38 9.71
CA ASN A 71 -0.20 7.63 8.96
C ASN A 71 -0.66 7.49 7.50
N ILE A 72 -0.40 6.35 6.85
CA ILE A 72 -0.76 6.18 5.44
C ILE A 72 -2.27 6.22 5.21
N GLY A 73 -3.06 5.68 6.12
CA GLY A 73 -4.52 5.74 6.02
C GLY A 73 -5.13 7.09 6.46
N ARG A 74 -4.31 8.04 6.90
CA ARG A 74 -4.74 9.35 7.41
C ARG A 74 -4.11 10.52 6.69
N ASN A 75 -3.32 10.26 5.65
CA ASN A 75 -2.65 11.32 4.90
C ASN A 75 -3.60 11.98 3.89
N THR A 76 -3.17 13.11 3.37
CA THR A 76 -3.91 13.89 2.37
C THR A 76 -3.75 13.36 0.95
N THR A 77 -3.01 12.26 0.76
CA THR A 77 -2.73 11.63 -0.54
C THR A 77 -2.06 12.56 -1.58
N ILE A 78 -1.37 13.60 -1.13
CA ILE A 78 -0.62 14.49 -2.01
C ILE A 78 0.77 13.91 -2.22
N ILE A 79 1.11 13.60 -3.46
CA ILE A 79 2.42 13.13 -3.89
C ILE A 79 3.11 14.26 -4.63
N ARG A 80 4.30 14.67 -4.18
CA ARG A 80 5.05 15.78 -4.77
C ARG A 80 6.55 15.61 -4.56
N SER A 81 7.36 16.25 -5.41
CA SER A 81 8.82 16.27 -5.30
C SER A 81 9.41 17.63 -4.88
N ASN A 82 8.62 18.72 -4.92
CA ASN A 82 9.06 20.09 -4.68
C ASN A 82 9.22 20.39 -3.18
N TYR A 83 10.21 19.82 -2.54
CA TYR A 83 10.55 20.09 -1.15
C TYR A 83 11.60 21.19 -1.03
N LEU A 84 11.53 21.97 0.06
CA LEU A 84 12.32 23.18 0.28
C LEU A 84 13.82 22.91 0.47
N LEU A 85 14.20 21.69 0.88
CA LEU A 85 15.60 21.35 1.14
C LEU A 85 16.20 20.68 -0.10
N PRO A 86 17.19 21.31 -0.76
CA PRO A 86 17.80 20.76 -1.98
C PRO A 86 18.38 19.35 -1.80
N GLN A 87 18.91 19.04 -0.61
CA GLN A 87 19.47 17.73 -0.30
C GLN A 87 18.43 16.60 -0.35
N ASN A 88 17.17 16.91 -0.12
CA ASN A 88 16.08 15.93 -0.13
C ASN A 88 15.47 15.73 -1.52
N GLN A 89 15.73 16.65 -2.46
CA GLN A 89 15.13 16.62 -3.79
C GLN A 89 15.34 15.31 -4.54
N PRO A 90 16.56 14.75 -4.63
CA PRO A 90 16.79 13.50 -5.35
C PRO A 90 15.99 12.32 -4.76
N PHE A 91 15.81 12.29 -3.43
CA PHE A 91 15.01 11.26 -2.76
C PHE A 91 13.54 11.36 -3.14
N TYR A 92 12.98 12.56 -3.13
CA TYR A 92 11.56 12.77 -3.46
C TYR A 92 11.28 12.60 -4.94
N GLU A 93 12.19 12.99 -5.82
CA GLU A 93 12.10 12.72 -7.26
C GLU A 93 12.12 11.22 -7.56
N PHE A 94 12.98 10.47 -6.89
CA PHE A 94 13.00 9.02 -7.00
C PHE A 94 11.70 8.40 -6.48
N SER A 95 11.18 8.88 -5.36
CA SER A 95 9.89 8.44 -4.82
C SER A 95 8.73 8.72 -5.78
N LEU A 96 8.71 9.90 -6.41
CA LEU A 96 7.70 10.25 -7.41
C LEU A 96 7.73 9.28 -8.59
N LYS A 97 8.91 8.99 -9.14
CA LYS A 97 9.07 8.00 -10.22
C LYS A 97 8.58 6.61 -9.84
N LEU A 98 8.78 6.19 -8.59
CA LEU A 98 8.23 4.92 -8.11
C LEU A 98 6.70 4.93 -8.12
N TRP A 99 6.08 6.03 -7.72
CA TRP A 99 4.63 6.18 -7.76
C TRP A 99 4.07 6.18 -9.18
N GLU A 100 4.71 6.89 -10.11
CA GLU A 100 4.31 6.92 -11.53
C GLU A 100 4.39 5.54 -12.18
N ASN A 101 5.39 4.74 -11.82
CA ASN A 101 5.54 3.39 -12.35
C ASN A 101 4.62 2.35 -11.68
N LEU A 102 4.07 2.65 -10.50
CA LEU A 102 3.31 1.69 -9.71
C LEU A 102 2.04 1.22 -10.43
N GLU A 103 1.43 2.07 -11.23
CA GLU A 103 0.26 1.75 -12.04
C GLU A 103 0.58 0.58 -13.01
N GLN A 104 1.70 0.64 -13.69
CA GLN A 104 2.14 -0.41 -14.61
C GLN A 104 2.58 -1.67 -13.86
N GLU A 105 3.36 -1.52 -12.78
CA GLU A 105 3.86 -2.65 -12.01
C GLU A 105 2.74 -3.47 -11.36
N LEU A 106 1.66 -2.82 -10.93
CA LEU A 106 0.52 -3.47 -10.26
C LEU A 106 -0.67 -3.73 -11.19
N SER A 107 -0.55 -3.40 -12.48
CA SER A 107 -1.65 -3.50 -13.46
C SER A 107 -2.92 -2.80 -12.98
N LEU A 108 -2.77 -1.67 -12.31
CA LEU A 108 -3.88 -0.84 -11.82
C LEU A 108 -4.21 0.24 -12.85
N ILE A 109 -5.47 0.61 -12.94
CA ILE A 109 -5.95 1.68 -13.82
C ILE A 109 -6.25 2.89 -12.94
N HIS A 110 -5.70 4.06 -13.27
CA HIS A 110 -5.95 5.34 -12.61
C HIS A 110 -5.45 5.45 -11.15
N ILE A 111 -4.16 5.28 -10.92
CA ILE A 111 -3.53 5.67 -9.64
C ILE A 111 -3.31 7.19 -9.56
N SER A 112 -3.02 7.83 -10.68
CA SER A 112 -2.82 9.27 -10.75
C SER A 112 -3.70 9.88 -11.84
N GLU A 113 -4.45 10.92 -11.50
CA GLU A 113 -5.05 11.79 -12.51
C GLU A 113 -3.96 12.69 -13.10
N PRO A 114 -3.95 12.91 -14.44
CA PRO A 114 -3.05 13.89 -15.02
C PRO A 114 -3.35 15.25 -14.41
N THR A 115 -2.33 15.88 -13.81
CA THR A 115 -2.43 17.26 -13.36
C THR A 115 -2.89 18.10 -14.53
N ARG A 116 -4.04 18.76 -14.39
CA ARG A 116 -4.48 19.77 -15.38
C ARG A 116 -3.38 20.85 -15.48
N PRO A 117 -3.03 21.28 -16.69
CA PRO A 117 -2.11 22.37 -16.90
C PRO A 117 -2.60 23.67 -16.27
#